data_df6c65dcd1b583d3e823e9088820497b
#
_entry.id   df6c65dcd1b583d3e823e9088820497b
#
_cell.length_a   1.000
_cell.length_b   1.000
_cell.length_c   1.000
_cell.angle_alpha   90.00
_cell.angle_beta   90.00
_cell.angle_gamma   90.00
#
_symmetry.space_group_name_H-M   'P 1'
#
loop_
_entity.id
_entity.type
_entity.pdbx_description
1 polymer ?
#
loop_
_entity_poly.entity_id
_entity_poly.type
_entity_poly.pdbx_seq_one_letter_code
_entity_poly.pdbx_strand_id
1 'polypeptide(L)'
;MNQQTIPRFWLSLLGVPLVASAADQGLLEGSTATLQARNYYFSRDYSDIVGANRQSKAEEWGQGFILTFKSGYTQGPVGFGIDALGTLGLKLDSSPDRVNTGLLPITDDGRAADDYSRLGLTFKAKVSKTELKVGELQPNLPVLAFSDIRLLPPSYQGVSISSSEISGLTVQAGHLTTTSLRNEAGDEKMIAMLGHVPKRQAESDAFNYLGGDYSFNSNRTSVSLWHGQLKDIYAQDFIGFKHSQPMGDWVLGANLGYYDASEDGSEMLGKIDNQAFFSLLSAKRDGHTFYVGYQAMYGDGAFPRVFANVTPLGNEVPTYEFAYTDERSWQARYDYDFAAMGVPGLTTTVRYITGDNVNTGAGFEGKDRERDLDIGYAFQSGFLSGLGVRVRNVMARSNYRSDIDENRLILSYTWKLL
;
A
#
# COMPACT_ATOMS: atom_id res chain seq x y z
N MET A 1 -14.71 3.29 39.77
CA MET A 1 -15.20 2.67 38.52
C MET A 1 -14.67 3.53 37.38
N ASN A 2 -13.50 3.24 36.89
CA ASN A 2 -12.85 3.98 35.81
C ASN A 2 -12.96 3.12 34.55
N GLN A 3 -13.78 3.56 33.60
CA GLN A 3 -13.77 3.01 32.25
C GLN A 3 -12.52 3.57 31.53
N GLN A 4 -11.56 2.72 31.30
CA GLN A 4 -10.42 3.03 30.44
C GLN A 4 -10.86 2.93 28.98
N THR A 5 -11.02 4.06 28.34
CA THR A 5 -11.17 4.17 26.88
C THR A 5 -9.83 3.87 26.22
N ILE A 6 -9.76 2.79 25.46
CA ILE A 6 -8.59 2.40 24.66
C ILE A 6 -8.53 3.32 23.43
N PRO A 7 -7.45 4.07 23.19
CA PRO A 7 -7.32 4.90 22.00
C PRO A 7 -7.13 4.02 20.74
N ARG A 8 -7.98 4.28 19.74
CA ARG A 8 -7.86 3.67 18.41
C ARG A 8 -6.65 4.24 17.69
N PHE A 9 -5.60 3.43 17.55
CA PHE A 9 -4.42 3.78 16.79
C PHE A 9 -4.61 3.51 15.29
N TRP A 10 -4.26 4.50 14.47
CA TRP A 10 -4.02 4.34 13.05
C TRP A 10 -2.66 3.64 12.84
N LEU A 11 -2.65 2.32 12.81
CA LEU A 11 -1.61 1.57 12.14
C LEU A 11 -2.04 1.48 10.68
N SER A 12 -1.57 2.40 9.85
CA SER A 12 -1.56 2.23 8.41
C SER A 12 -0.49 1.21 8.07
N LEU A 13 -0.86 -0.06 8.13
CA LEU A 13 -0.33 -1.22 7.42
C LEU A 13 -0.89 -2.47 8.11
N LEU A 14 -1.77 -3.18 7.40
CA LEU A 14 -2.42 -4.43 7.80
C LEU A 14 -3.55 -4.29 8.84
N GLY A 15 -4.61 -3.61 8.45
CA GLY A 15 -5.91 -3.82 9.08
C GLY A 15 -6.47 -5.17 8.63
N VAL A 16 -6.34 -6.20 9.45
CA VAL A 16 -7.26 -7.33 9.38
C VAL A 16 -8.63 -6.76 9.75
N PRO A 17 -9.65 -6.79 8.89
CA PRO A 17 -10.97 -6.34 9.30
C PRO A 17 -11.42 -7.28 10.42
N LEU A 18 -11.70 -6.72 11.61
CA LEU A 18 -12.51 -7.41 12.61
C LEU A 18 -13.87 -7.65 11.93
N VAL A 19 -14.09 -8.87 11.47
CA VAL A 19 -15.41 -9.30 11.03
C VAL A 19 -16.27 -9.45 12.28
N ALA A 20 -16.91 -8.34 12.67
CA ALA A 20 -18.07 -8.44 13.54
C ALA A 20 -19.08 -9.30 12.79
N SER A 21 -19.62 -10.31 13.45
CA SER A 21 -20.67 -11.17 12.94
C SER A 21 -21.87 -10.31 12.49
N ALA A 22 -21.94 -9.98 11.20
CA ALA A 22 -23.06 -9.26 10.58
C ALA A 22 -24.17 -10.25 10.16
N ALA A 23 -24.39 -11.32 10.93
CA ALA A 23 -25.30 -12.38 10.55
C ALA A 23 -26.80 -12.01 10.72
N ASP A 24 -27.13 -10.86 11.33
CA ASP A 24 -28.53 -10.50 11.66
C ASP A 24 -29.01 -9.15 11.09
N GLN A 25 -28.19 -8.41 10.37
CA GLN A 25 -28.60 -7.14 9.76
C GLN A 25 -28.94 -7.35 8.29
N GLY A 26 -30.14 -6.94 7.87
CA GLY A 26 -30.60 -7.04 6.48
C GLY A 26 -29.74 -6.25 5.50
N LEU A 27 -30.02 -6.40 4.20
CA LEU A 27 -29.25 -5.80 3.11
C LEU A 27 -29.02 -4.30 3.28
N LEU A 28 -30.05 -3.55 3.69
CA LEU A 28 -29.97 -2.10 3.92
C LEU A 28 -29.47 -1.73 5.33
N GLU A 29 -29.95 -2.40 6.35
CA GLU A 29 -29.59 -2.13 7.75
C GLU A 29 -28.10 -2.38 8.05
N GLY A 30 -27.51 -3.35 7.36
CA GLY A 30 -26.06 -3.64 7.43
C GLY A 30 -25.21 -2.82 6.46
N SER A 31 -25.79 -1.84 5.74
CA SER A 31 -25.07 -1.02 4.79
C SER A 31 -24.26 0.08 5.46
N THR A 32 -23.14 0.43 4.82
CA THR A 32 -22.32 1.59 5.17
C THR A 32 -22.00 2.38 3.90
N ALA A 33 -22.01 3.71 4.02
CA ALA A 33 -21.57 4.58 2.94
C ALA A 33 -20.67 5.68 3.49
N THR A 34 -19.56 5.92 2.83
CA THR A 34 -18.63 7.01 3.14
C THR A 34 -18.26 7.78 1.90
N LEU A 35 -18.13 9.10 2.03
CA LEU A 35 -17.54 9.96 1.01
C LEU A 35 -16.28 10.58 1.61
N GLN A 36 -15.12 10.32 1.02
CA GLN A 36 -13.87 10.98 1.38
C GLN A 36 -13.53 12.05 0.36
N ALA A 37 -13.26 13.28 0.83
CA ALA A 37 -12.58 14.30 0.06
C ALA A 37 -11.09 14.27 0.42
N ARG A 38 -10.22 14.31 -0.60
CA ARG A 38 -8.76 14.32 -0.46
C ARG A 38 -8.18 15.42 -1.34
N ASN A 39 -7.64 16.44 -0.72
CA ASN A 39 -6.86 17.46 -1.40
C ASN A 39 -5.39 17.09 -1.30
N TYR A 40 -4.69 17.05 -2.42
CA TYR A 40 -3.33 16.52 -2.46
C TYR A 40 -2.45 17.43 -3.32
N TYR A 41 -1.51 18.11 -2.69
CA TYR A 41 -0.42 18.82 -3.34
C TYR A 41 0.85 17.97 -3.25
N PHE A 42 1.53 17.79 -4.39
CA PHE A 42 2.74 16.99 -4.51
C PHE A 42 3.76 17.74 -5.35
N SER A 43 4.93 18.02 -4.77
CA SER A 43 6.08 18.62 -5.46
C SER A 43 7.28 17.71 -5.28
N ARG A 44 7.98 17.43 -6.37
CA ARG A 44 9.18 16.61 -6.44
C ARG A 44 10.20 17.28 -7.33
N ASP A 45 11.34 17.66 -6.75
CA ASP A 45 12.48 18.22 -7.47
C ASP A 45 13.52 17.12 -7.71
N TYR A 46 14.07 17.08 -8.92
CA TYR A 46 15.10 16.14 -9.32
C TYR A 46 16.41 16.89 -9.51
N SER A 47 17.49 16.40 -8.90
CA SER A 47 18.85 16.84 -9.12
C SER A 47 19.74 15.67 -9.49
N ASP A 48 20.96 15.95 -9.96
CA ASP A 48 21.90 14.94 -10.47
C ASP A 48 21.23 13.95 -11.43
N ILE A 49 20.56 14.54 -12.44
CA ILE A 49 19.65 13.79 -13.34
C ILE A 49 20.43 12.75 -14.12
N VAL A 50 20.06 11.48 -13.96
CA VAL A 50 20.63 10.33 -14.64
C VAL A 50 19.65 9.77 -15.66
N GLY A 51 20.14 9.44 -16.86
CA GLY A 51 19.34 8.80 -17.92
C GLY A 51 18.69 9.76 -18.91
N ALA A 52 17.71 9.27 -19.66
CA ALA A 52 17.04 10.01 -20.72
C ALA A 52 15.99 11.00 -20.24
N ASN A 53 15.45 10.84 -19.03
CA ASN A 53 14.49 11.75 -18.45
C ASN A 53 15.20 13.02 -17.94
N ARG A 54 14.92 14.14 -18.58
CA ARG A 54 15.54 15.44 -18.26
C ARG A 54 14.60 16.38 -17.47
N GLN A 55 13.50 15.85 -16.98
CA GLN A 55 12.58 16.62 -16.16
C GLN A 55 13.23 16.97 -14.82
N SER A 56 13.34 18.25 -14.49
CA SER A 56 13.93 18.71 -13.23
C SER A 56 12.91 18.81 -12.09
N LYS A 57 11.62 18.80 -12.40
CA LYS A 57 10.54 18.93 -11.41
C LYS A 57 9.26 18.23 -11.86
N ALA A 58 8.58 17.57 -10.91
CA ALA A 58 7.19 17.15 -11.06
C ALA A 58 6.37 17.83 -9.96
N GLU A 59 5.25 18.49 -10.35
CA GLU A 59 4.43 19.23 -9.39
C GLU A 59 2.97 19.23 -9.85
N GLU A 60 2.11 18.66 -9.03
CA GLU A 60 0.67 18.57 -9.32
C GLU A 60 -0.12 18.81 -8.05
N TRP A 61 -1.28 19.43 -8.22
CA TRP A 61 -2.27 19.63 -7.16
C TRP A 61 -3.62 19.12 -7.63
N GLY A 62 -4.21 18.20 -6.87
CA GLY A 62 -5.47 17.58 -7.22
C GLY A 62 -6.45 17.53 -6.06
N GLN A 63 -7.75 17.49 -6.41
CA GLN A 63 -8.85 17.21 -5.49
C GLN A 63 -9.46 15.86 -5.84
N GLY A 64 -9.41 14.90 -4.92
CA GLY A 64 -10.04 13.60 -5.05
C GLY A 64 -11.33 13.50 -4.24
N PHE A 65 -12.30 12.73 -4.75
CA PHE A 65 -13.47 12.26 -4.03
C PHE A 65 -13.57 10.75 -4.18
N ILE A 66 -13.76 10.05 -3.05
CA ILE A 66 -13.81 8.60 -3.01
C ILE A 66 -15.10 8.20 -2.26
N LEU A 67 -16.07 7.69 -3.00
CA LEU A 67 -17.31 7.13 -2.48
C LEU A 67 -17.14 5.63 -2.26
N THR A 68 -17.32 5.16 -1.04
CA THR A 68 -17.33 3.74 -0.73
C THR A 68 -18.70 3.37 -0.17
N PHE A 69 -19.40 2.50 -0.87
CA PHE A 69 -20.64 1.89 -0.40
C PHE A 69 -20.43 0.39 -0.20
N LYS A 70 -20.86 -0.13 0.93
CA LYS A 70 -20.88 -1.57 1.22
C LYS A 70 -22.27 -1.92 1.74
N SER A 71 -22.99 -2.77 1.01
CA SER A 71 -24.27 -3.27 1.51
C SER A 71 -24.09 -4.27 2.65
N GLY A 72 -25.14 -4.51 3.43
CA GLY A 72 -25.28 -5.74 4.20
C GLY A 72 -25.48 -6.95 3.27
N TYR A 73 -26.07 -8.00 3.85
CA TYR A 73 -26.41 -9.22 3.12
C TYR A 73 -27.92 -9.51 3.20
N THR A 74 -28.46 -10.13 2.15
CA THR A 74 -29.81 -10.69 2.21
C THR A 74 -29.88 -11.78 3.29
N GLN A 75 -31.05 -11.95 3.89
CA GLN A 75 -31.30 -13.04 4.83
C GLN A 75 -31.38 -14.39 4.12
N GLY A 76 -30.99 -15.45 4.77
CA GLY A 76 -31.05 -16.82 4.26
C GLY A 76 -29.73 -17.59 4.45
N PRO A 77 -29.66 -18.87 4.05
CA PRO A 77 -28.45 -19.68 4.17
C PRO A 77 -27.30 -19.18 3.30
N VAL A 78 -27.62 -18.45 2.23
CA VAL A 78 -26.68 -17.69 1.39
C VAL A 78 -27.10 -16.24 1.41
N GLY A 79 -26.28 -15.37 1.94
CA GLY A 79 -26.46 -13.93 1.90
C GLY A 79 -25.86 -13.34 0.63
N PHE A 80 -26.58 -12.45 -0.05
CA PHE A 80 -26.09 -11.72 -1.22
C PHE A 80 -25.99 -10.22 -0.90
N GLY A 81 -25.04 -9.54 -1.50
CA GLY A 81 -24.84 -8.11 -1.34
C GLY A 81 -24.13 -7.50 -2.55
N ILE A 82 -24.01 -6.16 -2.51
CA ILE A 82 -23.34 -5.37 -3.54
C ILE A 82 -22.54 -4.25 -2.89
N ASP A 83 -21.30 -4.06 -3.31
CA ASP A 83 -20.47 -2.93 -2.92
C ASP A 83 -20.24 -2.03 -4.14
N ALA A 84 -19.95 -0.75 -3.91
CA ALA A 84 -19.59 0.20 -4.96
C ALA A 84 -18.42 1.08 -4.51
N LEU A 85 -17.48 1.29 -5.43
CA LEU A 85 -16.37 2.23 -5.29
C LEU A 85 -16.49 3.28 -6.40
N GLY A 86 -16.84 4.51 -6.02
CA GLY A 86 -16.86 5.66 -6.92
C GLY A 86 -15.66 6.55 -6.67
N THR A 87 -14.93 6.94 -7.70
CA THR A 87 -13.78 7.85 -7.59
C THR A 87 -13.90 8.99 -8.59
N LEU A 88 -13.49 10.19 -8.18
CA LEU A 88 -13.40 11.38 -9.02
C LEU A 88 -12.15 12.16 -8.63
N GLY A 89 -11.25 12.39 -9.59
CA GLY A 89 -10.09 13.25 -9.46
C GLY A 89 -10.26 14.51 -10.31
N LEU A 90 -9.95 15.66 -9.74
CA LEU A 90 -10.00 16.97 -10.40
C LEU A 90 -8.63 17.62 -10.31
N LYS A 91 -8.11 18.12 -11.41
CA LYS A 91 -6.89 18.93 -11.45
C LYS A 91 -7.19 20.31 -10.86
N LEU A 92 -6.38 20.72 -9.90
CA LEU A 92 -6.38 22.09 -9.39
C LEU A 92 -5.23 22.90 -9.99
N ASP A 93 -4.05 22.29 -10.11
CA ASP A 93 -2.90 22.88 -10.78
C ASP A 93 -1.94 21.82 -11.33
N SER A 94 -1.42 22.04 -12.51
CA SER A 94 -0.32 21.33 -13.16
C SER A 94 0.09 22.07 -14.44
N SER A 95 1.34 21.89 -14.88
CA SER A 95 1.82 22.37 -16.18
C SER A 95 2.46 21.24 -16.99
N PRO A 96 2.55 21.35 -18.34
CA PRO A 96 3.04 20.26 -19.18
C PRO A 96 4.46 19.79 -18.84
N ASP A 97 5.30 20.69 -18.33
CA ASP A 97 6.68 20.42 -17.92
C ASP A 97 6.81 19.86 -16.48
N ARG A 98 5.70 19.71 -15.76
CA ARG A 98 5.68 19.30 -14.34
C ARG A 98 4.77 18.11 -14.01
N VAL A 99 4.31 17.38 -15.01
CA VAL A 99 3.52 16.13 -14.86
C VAL A 99 4.35 15.01 -14.22
N ASN A 100 3.77 13.81 -14.05
CA ASN A 100 4.41 12.59 -13.56
C ASN A 100 4.56 12.45 -12.02
N THR A 101 3.75 13.14 -11.23
CA THR A 101 3.66 12.82 -9.79
C THR A 101 2.86 11.53 -9.53
N GLY A 102 2.05 11.09 -10.51
CA GLY A 102 1.10 10.00 -10.41
C GLY A 102 -0.16 10.37 -9.61
N LEU A 103 -0.49 11.67 -9.51
CA LEU A 103 -1.78 12.15 -9.00
C LEU A 103 -2.83 12.19 -10.11
N LEU A 104 -2.44 12.66 -11.30
CA LEU A 104 -3.33 12.92 -12.43
C LEU A 104 -2.95 12.06 -13.64
N PRO A 105 -3.89 11.65 -14.48
CA PRO A 105 -3.59 11.01 -15.76
C PRO A 105 -2.82 11.97 -16.68
N ILE A 106 -2.03 11.42 -17.58
CA ILE A 106 -1.35 12.19 -18.60
C ILE A 106 -2.04 11.88 -19.95
N THR A 107 -2.55 12.92 -20.59
CA THR A 107 -3.20 12.85 -21.91
C THR A 107 -2.16 12.71 -23.03
N ASP A 108 -2.60 12.36 -24.24
CA ASP A 108 -1.73 12.12 -25.40
C ASP A 108 -0.91 13.36 -25.79
N ASP A 109 -1.35 14.57 -25.44
CA ASP A 109 -0.62 15.83 -25.65
C ASP A 109 0.41 16.12 -24.53
N GLY A 110 0.60 15.20 -23.59
CA GLY A 110 1.58 15.30 -22.52
C GLY A 110 1.17 16.20 -21.35
N ARG A 111 -0.11 16.56 -21.25
CA ARG A 111 -0.64 17.36 -20.15
C ARG A 111 -1.36 16.51 -19.10
N ALA A 112 -1.48 17.02 -17.90
CA ALA A 112 -2.36 16.41 -16.90
C ALA A 112 -3.83 16.61 -17.30
N ALA A 113 -4.63 15.54 -17.25
CA ALA A 113 -6.06 15.59 -17.47
C ALA A 113 -6.76 16.55 -16.49
N ASP A 114 -7.82 17.23 -16.91
CA ASP A 114 -8.58 18.16 -16.06
C ASP A 114 -9.39 17.41 -15.01
N ASP A 115 -9.94 16.26 -15.39
CA ASP A 115 -10.65 15.34 -14.50
C ASP A 115 -10.51 13.90 -14.97
N TYR A 116 -10.82 12.95 -14.07
CA TYR A 116 -10.95 11.55 -14.34
C TYR A 116 -11.82 10.88 -13.26
N SER A 117 -12.60 9.90 -13.64
CA SER A 117 -13.55 9.27 -12.73
C SER A 117 -13.78 7.80 -13.06
N ARG A 118 -14.20 7.04 -12.05
CA ARG A 118 -14.54 5.62 -12.17
C ARG A 118 -15.64 5.25 -11.21
N LEU A 119 -16.47 4.30 -11.62
CA LEU A 119 -17.44 3.60 -10.78
C LEU A 119 -17.25 2.10 -10.95
N GLY A 120 -16.81 1.43 -9.89
CA GLY A 120 -16.65 -0.01 -9.81
C GLY A 120 -17.73 -0.63 -8.92
N LEU A 121 -18.25 -1.77 -9.33
CA LEU A 121 -19.22 -2.57 -8.58
C LEU A 121 -18.65 -3.92 -8.20
N THR A 122 -19.03 -4.42 -7.02
CA THR A 122 -18.64 -5.73 -6.53
C THR A 122 -19.87 -6.48 -6.06
N PHE A 123 -20.20 -7.57 -6.72
CA PHE A 123 -21.20 -8.52 -6.21
C PHE A 123 -20.54 -9.42 -5.18
N LYS A 124 -21.26 -9.71 -4.09
CA LYS A 124 -20.78 -10.57 -3.04
C LYS A 124 -21.81 -11.58 -2.58
N ALA A 125 -21.34 -12.77 -2.27
CA ALA A 125 -22.13 -13.85 -1.68
C ALA A 125 -21.42 -14.40 -0.46
N LYS A 126 -22.16 -14.71 0.61
CA LYS A 126 -21.61 -15.18 1.87
C LYS A 126 -22.38 -16.38 2.40
N VAL A 127 -21.64 -17.40 2.82
CA VAL A 127 -22.13 -18.56 3.58
C VAL A 127 -21.28 -18.67 4.83
N SER A 128 -21.91 -18.59 6.00
CA SER A 128 -21.16 -18.62 7.27
C SER A 128 -20.06 -17.54 7.30
N LYS A 129 -18.78 -17.94 7.40
CA LYS A 129 -17.62 -17.05 7.37
C LYS A 129 -16.84 -17.14 6.07
N THR A 130 -17.44 -17.68 5.02
CA THR A 130 -16.87 -17.74 3.67
C THR A 130 -17.58 -16.76 2.76
N GLU A 131 -16.81 -15.87 2.11
CA GLU A 131 -17.29 -14.80 1.26
C GLU A 131 -16.67 -14.90 -0.14
N LEU A 132 -17.52 -14.85 -1.17
CA LEU A 132 -17.14 -14.71 -2.57
C LEU A 132 -17.41 -13.27 -3.02
N LYS A 133 -16.48 -12.67 -3.75
CA LYS A 133 -16.61 -11.35 -4.39
C LYS A 133 -16.29 -11.44 -5.86
N VAL A 134 -17.05 -10.73 -6.67
CA VAL A 134 -16.88 -10.65 -8.13
C VAL A 134 -17.05 -9.20 -8.57
N GLY A 135 -16.09 -8.67 -9.27
CA GLY A 135 -16.09 -7.29 -9.79
C GLY A 135 -14.87 -6.49 -9.34
N GLU A 136 -15.12 -5.28 -8.84
CA GLU A 136 -14.09 -4.34 -8.42
C GLU A 136 -13.50 -4.70 -7.05
N LEU A 137 -12.21 -4.99 -7.00
CA LEU A 137 -11.52 -5.48 -5.80
C LEU A 137 -10.33 -4.58 -5.44
N GLN A 138 -10.05 -4.48 -4.16
CA GLN A 138 -8.85 -3.83 -3.61
C GLN A 138 -8.10 -4.82 -2.72
N PRO A 139 -7.32 -5.75 -3.27
CA PRO A 139 -6.58 -6.74 -2.50
C PRO A 139 -5.52 -6.07 -1.63
N ASN A 140 -5.35 -6.57 -0.41
CA ASN A 140 -4.32 -6.13 0.51
C ASN A 140 -3.59 -7.37 1.07
N LEU A 141 -2.79 -7.98 0.21
CA LEU A 141 -2.13 -9.27 0.42
C LEU A 141 -0.61 -9.06 0.38
N PRO A 142 0.18 -9.93 1.01
CA PRO A 142 1.65 -9.85 0.91
C PRO A 142 2.18 -9.87 -0.53
N VAL A 143 1.52 -10.62 -1.42
CA VAL A 143 1.92 -10.76 -2.83
C VAL A 143 1.26 -9.74 -3.76
N LEU A 144 0.23 -9.02 -3.30
CA LEU A 144 -0.44 -7.96 -4.06
C LEU A 144 -1.20 -7.03 -3.12
N ALA A 145 -0.67 -5.85 -2.86
CA ALA A 145 -1.34 -4.83 -2.05
C ALA A 145 -1.65 -3.59 -2.89
N PHE A 146 -2.91 -3.18 -2.93
CA PHE A 146 -3.29 -1.93 -3.57
C PHE A 146 -2.66 -0.73 -2.85
N SER A 147 -2.27 0.29 -3.61
CA SER A 147 -1.50 1.42 -3.11
C SER A 147 -2.35 2.68 -2.98
N ASP A 148 -2.92 2.95 -1.80
CA ASP A 148 -3.66 4.19 -1.52
C ASP A 148 -2.76 5.32 -1.03
N ILE A 149 -1.71 5.64 -1.79
CA ILE A 149 -0.69 6.65 -1.44
C ILE A 149 -0.70 7.89 -2.33
N ARG A 150 -1.71 8.04 -3.18
CA ARG A 150 -1.89 9.17 -4.10
C ARG A 150 -3.29 9.77 -3.97
N LEU A 151 -3.77 10.46 -5.00
CA LEU A 151 -5.05 11.16 -4.99
C LEU A 151 -6.23 10.19 -4.88
N LEU A 152 -6.24 9.14 -5.72
CA LEU A 152 -7.24 8.09 -5.75
C LEU A 152 -6.57 6.71 -5.54
N PRO A 153 -7.28 5.72 -4.99
CA PRO A 153 -6.77 4.36 -4.87
C PRO A 153 -6.87 3.62 -6.20
N PRO A 154 -5.93 2.72 -6.52
CA PRO A 154 -6.08 1.76 -7.60
C PRO A 154 -7.06 0.64 -7.21
N SER A 155 -7.50 -0.12 -8.20
CA SER A 155 -8.37 -1.28 -8.02
C SER A 155 -8.14 -2.32 -9.10
N TYR A 156 -8.80 -3.49 -8.95
CA TYR A 156 -8.64 -4.64 -9.84
C TYR A 156 -10.01 -5.21 -10.17
N GLN A 157 -10.20 -5.69 -11.40
CA GLN A 157 -11.34 -6.52 -11.77
C GLN A 157 -11.01 -7.99 -11.57
N GLY A 158 -11.95 -8.75 -11.01
CA GLY A 158 -11.74 -10.18 -10.83
C GLY A 158 -12.70 -10.86 -9.87
N VAL A 159 -12.22 -11.99 -9.37
CA VAL A 159 -12.93 -12.84 -8.41
C VAL A 159 -12.05 -13.12 -7.22
N SER A 160 -12.60 -13.06 -6.04
CA SER A 160 -11.91 -13.46 -4.81
C SER A 160 -12.83 -14.27 -3.89
N ILE A 161 -12.25 -15.23 -3.19
CA ILE A 161 -12.91 -15.97 -2.13
C ILE A 161 -12.07 -15.87 -0.87
N SER A 162 -12.72 -15.62 0.26
CA SER A 162 -12.08 -15.62 1.58
C SER A 162 -12.86 -16.47 2.56
N SER A 163 -12.19 -17.18 3.44
CA SER A 163 -12.81 -18.04 4.46
C SER A 163 -12.10 -17.90 5.80
N SER A 164 -12.88 -17.71 6.86
CA SER A 164 -12.42 -17.67 8.25
C SER A 164 -13.21 -18.68 9.12
N GLU A 165 -13.57 -19.83 8.57
CA GLU A 165 -14.34 -20.89 9.25
C GLU A 165 -13.53 -21.48 10.42
N ILE A 166 -12.24 -21.57 10.28
CA ILE A 166 -11.32 -22.08 11.32
C ILE A 166 -10.85 -20.89 12.17
N SER A 167 -11.02 -21.01 13.48
CA SER A 167 -10.61 -19.95 14.41
C SER A 167 -9.11 -19.62 14.28
N GLY A 168 -8.81 -18.34 14.14
CA GLY A 168 -7.45 -17.84 13.94
C GLY A 168 -6.91 -17.98 12.52
N LEU A 169 -7.54 -18.75 11.63
CA LEU A 169 -7.10 -18.94 10.25
C LEU A 169 -8.01 -18.16 9.28
N THR A 170 -7.38 -17.34 8.43
CA THR A 170 -8.04 -16.76 7.24
C THR A 170 -7.32 -17.24 6.00
N VAL A 171 -8.05 -17.85 5.07
CA VAL A 171 -7.54 -18.29 3.76
C VAL A 171 -8.19 -17.48 2.69
N GLN A 172 -7.44 -17.09 1.66
CA GLN A 172 -7.96 -16.35 0.52
C GLN A 172 -7.37 -16.87 -0.79
N ALA A 173 -8.19 -16.85 -1.84
CA ALA A 173 -7.76 -17.13 -3.20
C ALA A 173 -8.45 -16.16 -4.16
N GLY A 174 -7.84 -15.90 -5.31
CA GLY A 174 -8.46 -15.03 -6.31
C GLY A 174 -7.77 -15.07 -7.65
N HIS A 175 -8.51 -14.55 -8.62
CA HIS A 175 -8.10 -14.37 -10.00
C HIS A 175 -8.49 -12.96 -10.45
N LEU A 176 -7.52 -12.16 -10.82
CA LEU A 176 -7.66 -10.77 -11.26
C LEU A 176 -7.27 -10.68 -12.72
N THR A 177 -8.01 -9.91 -13.50
CA THR A 177 -7.85 -9.83 -14.97
C THR A 177 -7.31 -8.49 -15.44
N THR A 178 -7.72 -7.41 -14.81
CA THR A 178 -7.29 -6.05 -15.15
C THR A 178 -7.05 -5.22 -13.89
N THR A 179 -6.39 -4.09 -14.06
CA THR A 179 -6.20 -3.07 -13.02
C THR A 179 -6.68 -1.71 -13.52
N SER A 180 -7.23 -0.91 -12.64
CA SER A 180 -7.35 0.53 -12.83
C SER A 180 -6.30 1.19 -11.95
N LEU A 181 -5.34 1.83 -12.57
CA LEU A 181 -4.28 2.52 -11.85
C LEU A 181 -4.83 3.74 -11.09
N ARG A 182 -4.10 4.20 -10.10
CA ARG A 182 -4.45 5.33 -9.23
C ARG A 182 -4.64 6.67 -9.96
N ASN A 183 -4.12 6.80 -11.17
CA ASN A 183 -4.20 7.96 -12.04
C ASN A 183 -4.72 7.57 -13.44
N GLU A 184 -5.69 6.65 -13.49
CA GLU A 184 -6.37 6.18 -14.70
C GLU A 184 -7.88 6.07 -14.45
N ALA A 185 -8.67 6.19 -15.51
CA ALA A 185 -10.11 5.99 -15.47
C ALA A 185 -10.53 4.61 -16.00
N GLY A 186 -9.70 4.02 -16.85
CA GLY A 186 -9.98 2.75 -17.55
C GLY A 186 -9.47 1.52 -16.82
N ASP A 187 -9.80 0.37 -17.39
CA ASP A 187 -9.23 -0.93 -17.03
C ASP A 187 -8.09 -1.25 -17.98
N GLU A 188 -6.92 -1.49 -17.40
CA GLU A 188 -5.70 -1.79 -18.13
C GLU A 188 -5.19 -3.20 -17.80
N LYS A 189 -4.33 -3.75 -18.65
CA LYS A 189 -3.56 -4.94 -18.30
C LYS A 189 -2.64 -4.65 -17.11
N MET A 190 -2.41 -5.66 -16.30
CA MET A 190 -1.43 -5.52 -15.22
C MET A 190 -0.02 -5.50 -15.78
N ILE A 191 0.78 -4.55 -15.33
CA ILE A 191 2.15 -4.34 -15.78
C ILE A 191 3.11 -4.75 -14.68
N ALA A 192 4.15 -5.53 -15.00
CA ALA A 192 5.31 -5.67 -14.16
C ALA A 192 6.48 -4.86 -14.70
N MET A 193 7.26 -4.30 -13.79
CA MET A 193 8.52 -3.64 -14.09
C MET A 193 9.64 -4.23 -13.25
N LEU A 194 10.78 -4.50 -13.87
CA LEU A 194 11.96 -5.01 -13.19
C LEU A 194 13.17 -4.11 -13.46
N GLY A 195 13.95 -3.94 -12.41
CA GLY A 195 15.20 -3.21 -12.46
C GLY A 195 15.03 -1.73 -12.72
N HIS A 196 16.15 -1.01 -12.65
CA HIS A 196 16.21 0.42 -12.92
C HIS A 196 17.02 0.71 -14.20
N VAL A 197 18.08 -0.05 -14.42
CA VAL A 197 18.93 0.04 -15.63
C VAL A 197 19.42 -1.38 -16.01
N PRO A 198 19.01 -1.92 -17.14
CA PRO A 198 17.90 -1.49 -17.98
C PRO A 198 16.54 -1.78 -17.32
N LYS A 199 15.60 -0.86 -17.45
CA LYS A 199 14.23 -1.08 -17.03
C LYS A 199 13.55 -2.02 -18.00
N ARG A 200 13.03 -3.16 -17.53
CA ARG A 200 12.23 -4.11 -18.30
C ARG A 200 10.77 -3.97 -17.89
N GLN A 201 9.87 -4.08 -18.87
CA GLN A 201 8.43 -3.96 -18.66
C GLN A 201 7.69 -4.97 -19.53
N ALA A 202 6.68 -5.62 -18.96
CA ALA A 202 5.76 -6.50 -19.68
C ALA A 202 4.36 -6.41 -19.07
N GLU A 203 3.35 -6.79 -19.86
CA GLU A 203 1.94 -6.80 -19.50
C GLU A 203 1.45 -8.23 -19.31
N SER A 204 0.51 -8.44 -18.41
CA SER A 204 -0.13 -9.71 -18.15
C SER A 204 -1.66 -9.58 -18.11
N ASP A 205 -2.33 -10.64 -18.55
CA ASP A 205 -3.80 -10.75 -18.58
C ASP A 205 -4.37 -11.26 -17.25
N ALA A 206 -3.54 -11.74 -16.31
CA ALA A 206 -4.04 -12.32 -15.09
C ALA A 206 -3.03 -12.26 -13.93
N PHE A 207 -3.56 -12.04 -12.73
CA PHE A 207 -2.87 -12.30 -11.47
C PHE A 207 -3.66 -13.30 -10.65
N ASN A 208 -3.03 -14.42 -10.29
CA ASN A 208 -3.59 -15.46 -9.46
C ASN A 208 -2.96 -15.40 -8.07
N TYR A 209 -3.75 -15.66 -7.03
CA TYR A 209 -3.21 -15.77 -5.69
C TYR A 209 -3.95 -16.80 -4.83
N LEU A 210 -3.21 -17.38 -3.91
CA LEU A 210 -3.70 -18.27 -2.86
C LEU A 210 -2.84 -18.11 -1.63
N GLY A 211 -3.45 -18.04 -0.47
CA GLY A 211 -2.68 -18.00 0.77
C GLY A 211 -3.53 -17.82 2.00
N GLY A 212 -2.88 -17.60 3.13
CA GLY A 212 -3.58 -17.38 4.36
C GLY A 212 -2.68 -16.93 5.50
N ASP A 213 -3.35 -16.47 6.55
CA ASP A 213 -2.76 -15.98 7.77
C ASP A 213 -3.33 -16.76 8.95
N TYR A 214 -2.45 -17.31 9.79
CA TYR A 214 -2.85 -17.96 11.03
C TYR A 214 -2.40 -17.15 12.24
N SER A 215 -3.37 -16.68 13.00
CA SER A 215 -3.16 -15.90 14.22
C SER A 215 -3.45 -16.73 15.47
N PHE A 216 -2.54 -16.70 16.42
CA PHE A 216 -2.63 -17.44 17.70
C PHE A 216 -2.05 -16.61 18.85
N ASN A 217 -1.97 -17.19 20.05
CA ASN A 217 -1.46 -16.51 21.23
C ASN A 217 -2.19 -15.19 21.52
N SER A 218 -3.55 -15.23 21.51
CA SER A 218 -4.43 -14.06 21.66
C SER A 218 -4.15 -12.98 20.58
N ASN A 219 -3.94 -13.39 19.34
CA ASN A 219 -3.62 -12.54 18.17
C ASN A 219 -2.30 -11.77 18.28
N ARG A 220 -1.42 -12.17 19.22
CA ARG A 220 -0.10 -11.57 19.35
C ARG A 220 0.94 -12.17 18.40
N THR A 221 0.65 -13.34 17.85
CA THR A 221 1.53 -14.03 16.91
C THR A 221 0.74 -14.38 15.66
N SER A 222 1.30 -14.13 14.48
CA SER A 222 0.75 -14.61 13.22
C SER A 222 1.84 -15.17 12.31
N VAL A 223 1.45 -16.17 11.53
CA VAL A 223 2.24 -16.75 10.44
C VAL A 223 1.44 -16.59 9.16
N SER A 224 2.10 -16.21 8.10
CA SER A 224 1.52 -15.95 6.77
C SER A 224 2.20 -16.84 5.74
N LEU A 225 1.41 -17.47 4.86
CA LEU A 225 1.89 -18.22 3.70
C LEU A 225 1.07 -17.81 2.49
N TRP A 226 1.75 -17.33 1.44
CA TRP A 226 1.08 -16.82 0.25
C TRP A 226 1.83 -17.19 -1.00
N HIS A 227 1.07 -17.48 -2.06
CA HIS A 227 1.54 -17.63 -3.43
C HIS A 227 0.86 -16.58 -4.30
N GLY A 228 1.60 -15.92 -5.17
CA GLY A 228 1.12 -14.97 -6.16
C GLY A 228 1.76 -15.24 -7.52
N GLN A 229 0.99 -15.18 -8.60
CA GLN A 229 1.46 -15.40 -9.95
C GLN A 229 0.94 -14.29 -10.86
N LEU A 230 1.83 -13.51 -11.41
CA LEU A 230 1.54 -12.64 -12.56
C LEU A 230 1.84 -13.45 -13.82
N LYS A 231 0.77 -13.97 -14.43
CA LYS A 231 0.81 -14.94 -15.52
C LYS A 231 1.80 -14.54 -16.62
N ASP A 232 2.60 -15.51 -17.08
CA ASP A 232 3.63 -15.36 -18.13
C ASP A 232 4.78 -14.41 -17.77
N ILE A 233 4.88 -13.96 -16.52
CA ILE A 233 5.94 -13.04 -16.08
C ILE A 233 6.68 -13.56 -14.86
N TYR A 234 5.99 -13.71 -13.71
CA TYR A 234 6.60 -14.23 -12.48
C TYR A 234 5.62 -14.96 -11.56
N ALA A 235 6.16 -15.90 -10.79
CA ALA A 235 5.53 -16.45 -9.61
C ALA A 235 6.33 -16.05 -8.36
N GLN A 236 5.63 -15.87 -7.23
CA GLN A 236 6.23 -15.39 -5.98
C GLN A 236 5.60 -16.10 -4.78
N ASP A 237 6.42 -16.69 -3.93
CA ASP A 237 6.04 -17.28 -2.66
C ASP A 237 6.46 -16.38 -1.51
N PHE A 238 5.62 -16.28 -0.49
CA PHE A 238 5.87 -15.49 0.71
C PHE A 238 5.62 -16.29 1.97
N ILE A 239 6.58 -16.21 2.91
CA ILE A 239 6.40 -16.62 4.31
C ILE A 239 6.61 -15.41 5.22
N GLY A 240 5.67 -15.18 6.12
CA GLY A 240 5.71 -14.07 7.07
C GLY A 240 5.54 -14.51 8.52
N PHE A 241 6.16 -13.79 9.43
CA PHE A 241 6.01 -13.96 10.87
C PHE A 241 5.88 -12.61 11.55
N LYS A 242 4.84 -12.45 12.36
CA LYS A 242 4.66 -11.27 13.22
C LYS A 242 4.46 -11.69 14.67
N HIS A 243 5.11 -10.97 15.57
CA HIS A 243 4.93 -11.19 17.00
C HIS A 243 4.93 -9.87 17.76
N SER A 244 4.09 -9.79 18.78
CA SER A 244 4.02 -8.65 19.71
C SER A 244 4.02 -9.15 21.15
N GLN A 245 4.99 -8.70 21.93
CA GLN A 245 5.18 -9.14 23.32
C GLN A 245 5.20 -7.96 24.28
N PRO A 246 4.17 -7.81 25.15
CA PRO A 246 4.26 -6.92 26.30
C PRO A 246 5.38 -7.35 27.24
N MET A 247 6.19 -6.38 27.70
CA MET A 247 7.31 -6.59 28.60
C MET A 247 7.46 -5.38 29.54
N GLY A 248 6.81 -5.46 30.70
CA GLY A 248 6.65 -4.30 31.58
C GLY A 248 5.88 -3.17 30.91
N ASP A 249 6.44 -1.96 30.90
CA ASP A 249 5.86 -0.79 30.25
C ASP A 249 6.09 -0.76 28.73
N TRP A 250 6.87 -1.69 28.20
CA TRP A 250 7.20 -1.80 26.78
C TRP A 250 6.34 -2.82 26.07
N VAL A 251 6.12 -2.58 24.77
CA VAL A 251 5.61 -3.59 23.84
C VAL A 251 6.68 -3.77 22.76
N LEU A 252 7.26 -4.97 22.72
CA LEU A 252 8.22 -5.34 21.68
C LEU A 252 7.48 -5.96 20.50
N GLY A 253 7.90 -5.62 19.29
CA GLY A 253 7.33 -6.15 18.05
C GLY A 253 8.39 -6.68 17.12
N ALA A 254 8.06 -7.74 16.39
CA ALA A 254 8.85 -8.29 15.30
C ALA A 254 7.94 -8.52 14.09
N ASN A 255 8.39 -8.09 12.91
CA ASN A 255 7.79 -8.40 11.61
C ASN A 255 8.90 -8.90 10.70
N LEU A 256 8.82 -10.16 10.31
CA LEU A 256 9.80 -10.84 9.48
C LEU A 256 9.10 -11.35 8.23
N GLY A 257 9.77 -11.32 7.10
CA GLY A 257 9.25 -11.89 5.86
C GLY A 257 10.36 -12.35 4.93
N TYR A 258 10.03 -13.36 4.15
CA TYR A 258 10.87 -13.89 3.09
C TYR A 258 10.01 -14.13 1.85
N TYR A 259 10.53 -13.67 0.73
CA TYR A 259 9.97 -13.91 -0.59
C TYR A 259 10.94 -14.74 -1.41
N ASP A 260 10.39 -15.60 -2.24
CA ASP A 260 11.09 -16.31 -3.31
C ASP A 260 10.32 -16.11 -4.61
N ALA A 261 10.99 -15.61 -5.64
CA ALA A 261 10.36 -15.25 -6.90
C ALA A 261 11.17 -15.77 -8.09
N SER A 262 10.45 -16.36 -9.04
CA SER A 262 11.00 -16.88 -10.29
C SER A 262 10.16 -16.42 -11.49
N GLU A 263 10.71 -16.60 -12.70
CA GLU A 263 9.94 -16.43 -13.93
C GLU A 263 8.77 -17.39 -14.00
N ASP A 264 7.74 -17.00 -14.77
CA ASP A 264 6.55 -17.81 -15.04
C ASP A 264 6.19 -17.85 -16.51
N GLY A 265 5.70 -19.00 -16.96
CA GLY A 265 5.08 -19.22 -18.27
C GLY A 265 6.00 -18.83 -19.43
N SER A 266 5.61 -17.80 -20.19
CA SER A 266 6.32 -17.33 -21.38
C SER A 266 7.54 -16.44 -21.07
N GLU A 267 7.86 -16.22 -19.80
CA GLU A 267 9.03 -15.45 -19.33
C GLU A 267 9.15 -14.06 -20.00
N MET A 268 8.05 -13.33 -20.10
CA MET A 268 7.96 -12.07 -20.88
C MET A 268 8.92 -10.97 -20.41
N LEU A 269 9.43 -11.07 -19.18
CA LEU A 269 10.51 -10.24 -18.65
C LEU A 269 11.87 -10.95 -18.62
N GLY A 270 11.97 -12.15 -19.23
CA GLY A 270 13.13 -13.00 -19.15
C GLY A 270 13.33 -13.60 -17.77
N LYS A 271 14.50 -14.15 -17.50
CA LYS A 271 14.81 -14.81 -16.22
C LYS A 271 14.58 -13.88 -15.06
N ILE A 272 13.88 -14.39 -14.04
CA ILE A 272 13.64 -13.78 -12.75
C ILE A 272 14.12 -14.77 -11.69
N ASP A 273 15.04 -14.33 -10.86
CA ASP A 273 15.59 -15.08 -9.73
C ASP A 273 15.84 -14.07 -8.62
N ASN A 274 14.90 -13.95 -7.69
CA ASN A 274 15.00 -13.00 -6.59
C ASN A 274 14.49 -13.60 -5.29
N GLN A 275 15.32 -13.55 -4.27
CA GLN A 275 14.94 -13.80 -2.91
C GLN A 275 15.04 -12.51 -2.10
N ALA A 276 13.99 -12.18 -1.38
CA ALA A 276 13.95 -11.00 -0.53
C ALA A 276 13.70 -11.36 0.93
N PHE A 277 14.61 -11.01 1.81
CA PHE A 277 14.42 -11.11 3.25
C PHE A 277 14.24 -9.73 3.87
N PHE A 278 13.32 -9.60 4.82
CA PHE A 278 13.23 -8.41 5.65
C PHE A 278 12.94 -8.73 7.11
N SER A 279 13.41 -7.85 7.98
CA SER A 279 13.05 -7.80 9.39
C SER A 279 12.78 -6.36 9.80
N LEU A 280 11.72 -6.14 10.57
CA LEU A 280 11.40 -4.87 11.19
C LEU A 280 11.08 -5.12 12.66
N LEU A 281 11.99 -4.73 13.54
CA LEU A 281 11.83 -4.83 14.98
C LEU A 281 11.34 -3.51 15.53
N SER A 282 10.51 -3.55 16.57
CA SER A 282 9.99 -2.35 17.20
C SER A 282 9.96 -2.45 18.73
N ALA A 283 10.09 -1.29 19.39
CA ALA A 283 9.89 -1.14 20.82
C ALA A 283 9.01 0.09 21.06
N LYS A 284 7.85 -0.13 21.69
CA LYS A 284 6.87 0.90 21.98
C LYS A 284 6.73 1.09 23.48
N ARG A 285 6.72 2.35 23.92
CA ARG A 285 6.38 2.76 25.28
C ARG A 285 5.71 4.13 25.26
N ASP A 286 4.57 4.28 25.91
CA ASP A 286 3.76 5.50 25.91
C ASP A 286 3.49 6.00 24.48
N GLY A 287 3.85 7.25 24.17
CA GLY A 287 3.75 7.82 22.83
C GLY A 287 4.90 7.46 21.88
N HIS A 288 5.99 6.87 22.38
CA HIS A 288 7.20 6.56 21.61
C HIS A 288 7.12 5.21 20.92
N THR A 289 7.56 5.12 19.67
CA THR A 289 7.82 3.84 19.00
C THR A 289 9.13 3.94 18.21
N PHE A 290 10.05 3.05 18.50
CA PHE A 290 11.34 2.93 17.83
C PHE A 290 11.31 1.71 16.93
N TYR A 291 11.95 1.82 15.75
CA TYR A 291 12.08 0.71 14.81
C TYR A 291 13.51 0.60 14.31
N VAL A 292 13.93 -0.64 14.11
CA VAL A 292 15.14 -0.99 13.36
C VAL A 292 14.76 -2.01 12.31
N GLY A 293 15.07 -1.73 11.04
CA GLY A 293 14.79 -2.60 9.91
C GLY A 293 16.04 -3.04 9.20
N TYR A 294 16.01 -4.25 8.66
CA TYR A 294 16.99 -4.79 7.72
C TYR A 294 16.27 -5.48 6.57
N GLN A 295 16.74 -5.24 5.35
CA GLN A 295 16.22 -5.88 4.15
C GLN A 295 17.38 -6.23 3.23
N ALA A 296 17.30 -7.40 2.57
CA ALA A 296 18.32 -7.86 1.65
C ALA A 296 17.69 -8.59 0.48
N MET A 297 18.20 -8.30 -0.71
CA MET A 297 17.89 -8.98 -1.96
C MET A 297 19.03 -9.94 -2.31
N TYR A 298 18.66 -11.09 -2.83
CA TYR A 298 19.56 -12.14 -3.31
C TYR A 298 19.09 -12.62 -4.68
N GLY A 299 19.94 -13.33 -5.41
CA GLY A 299 19.67 -13.82 -6.77
C GLY A 299 20.06 -12.82 -7.86
N ASP A 300 19.72 -13.11 -9.10
CA ASP A 300 20.21 -12.40 -10.28
C ASP A 300 19.29 -11.24 -10.74
N GLY A 301 18.25 -10.90 -9.97
CA GLY A 301 17.24 -9.91 -10.37
C GLY A 301 16.75 -8.98 -9.27
N ALA A 302 16.16 -7.86 -9.66
CA ALA A 302 15.41 -7.00 -8.76
C ALA A 302 14.10 -7.66 -8.34
N PHE A 303 13.57 -7.26 -7.20
CA PHE A 303 12.28 -7.77 -6.66
C PHE A 303 11.13 -7.50 -7.63
N PRO A 304 10.40 -8.55 -8.11
CA PRO A 304 9.30 -8.37 -9.04
C PRO A 304 8.03 -7.92 -8.32
N ARG A 305 7.27 -7.02 -8.96
CA ARG A 305 5.97 -6.56 -8.48
C ARG A 305 5.06 -6.09 -9.61
N VAL A 306 3.78 -6.09 -9.38
CA VAL A 306 2.82 -5.39 -10.24
C VAL A 306 3.01 -3.88 -10.07
N PHE A 307 3.04 -3.15 -11.18
CA PHE A 307 3.22 -1.70 -11.17
C PHE A 307 2.16 -0.99 -10.33
N ALA A 308 2.57 0.07 -9.65
CA ALA A 308 1.77 0.88 -8.75
C ALA A 308 1.23 0.14 -7.50
N ASN A 309 1.68 -1.08 -7.22
CA ASN A 309 1.44 -1.73 -5.94
C ASN A 309 2.48 -1.37 -4.90
N VAL A 310 2.09 -1.47 -3.65
CA VAL A 310 2.98 -1.48 -2.50
C VAL A 310 3.18 -2.93 -2.11
N THR A 311 4.44 -3.36 -2.05
CA THR A 311 4.76 -4.66 -1.47
C THR A 311 5.15 -4.43 -0.01
N PRO A 312 4.68 -5.22 0.94
CA PRO A 312 4.97 -5.02 2.35
C PRO A 312 6.38 -5.50 2.72
N LEU A 313 7.39 -5.00 2.01
CA LEU A 313 8.80 -5.12 2.37
C LEU A 313 9.09 -4.25 3.59
N GLY A 314 10.11 -4.61 4.37
CA GLY A 314 10.46 -3.92 5.61
C GLY A 314 10.93 -2.48 5.40
N ASN A 315 11.66 -2.23 4.33
CA ASN A 315 12.28 -0.95 3.99
C ASN A 315 11.65 -0.24 2.79
N GLU A 316 10.45 -0.61 2.37
CA GLU A 316 9.72 0.15 1.36
C GLU A 316 9.26 1.50 1.93
N VAL A 317 9.63 2.59 1.24
CA VAL A 317 9.45 3.97 1.69
C VAL A 317 8.79 4.83 0.61
N PRO A 318 8.44 6.10 0.90
CA PRO A 318 7.68 6.92 -0.02
C PRO A 318 8.26 7.10 -1.42
N THR A 319 9.58 7.02 -1.57
CA THR A 319 10.26 7.34 -2.84
C THR A 319 11.11 6.19 -3.35
N TYR A 320 11.98 5.61 -2.54
CA TYR A 320 12.83 4.49 -2.93
C TYR A 320 12.30 3.16 -2.38
N GLU A 321 12.57 2.08 -3.07
CA GLU A 321 12.02 0.75 -2.76
C GLU A 321 13.03 -0.12 -2.02
N PHE A 322 14.33 0.19 -2.16
CA PHE A 322 15.44 -0.59 -1.59
C PHE A 322 15.32 -2.09 -1.95
N ALA A 323 14.97 -2.38 -3.20
CA ALA A 323 14.62 -3.71 -3.66
C ALA A 323 15.28 -4.07 -5.01
N TYR A 324 16.48 -3.51 -5.28
CA TYR A 324 17.27 -3.82 -6.47
C TYR A 324 18.15 -5.04 -6.25
N THR A 325 18.70 -5.55 -7.35
CA THR A 325 19.58 -6.74 -7.35
C THR A 325 20.73 -6.58 -6.36
N ASP A 326 20.92 -7.57 -5.49
CA ASP A 326 21.94 -7.65 -4.43
C ASP A 326 21.84 -6.59 -3.33
N GLU A 327 20.86 -5.68 -3.37
CA GLU A 327 20.75 -4.59 -2.44
C GLU A 327 20.56 -5.05 -0.99
N ARG A 328 21.26 -4.38 -0.08
CA ARG A 328 21.14 -4.55 1.36
C ARG A 328 20.86 -3.21 2.00
N SER A 329 19.80 -3.12 2.79
CA SER A 329 19.37 -1.85 3.36
C SER A 329 19.06 -1.94 4.85
N TRP A 330 19.33 -0.84 5.56
CA TRP A 330 19.04 -0.66 6.98
C TRP A 330 18.13 0.51 7.20
N GLN A 331 17.20 0.37 8.15
CA GLN A 331 16.28 1.42 8.55
C GLN A 331 16.39 1.70 10.04
N ALA A 332 16.40 3.00 10.40
CA ALA A 332 16.05 3.49 11.72
C ALA A 332 14.83 4.40 11.59
N ARG A 333 13.78 4.14 12.38
CA ARG A 333 12.56 4.94 12.39
C ARG A 333 12.12 5.24 13.81
N TYR A 334 11.62 6.44 14.02
CA TYR A 334 11.00 6.89 15.26
C TYR A 334 9.65 7.50 14.97
N ASP A 335 8.63 7.01 15.67
CA ASP A 335 7.28 7.58 15.66
C ASP A 335 6.95 8.12 17.04
N TYR A 336 6.25 9.27 17.08
CA TYR A 336 5.74 9.84 18.31
C TYR A 336 4.27 10.21 18.18
N ASP A 337 3.47 9.75 19.14
CA ASP A 337 2.06 10.13 19.31
C ASP A 337 1.96 11.15 20.44
N PHE A 338 1.66 12.39 20.09
CA PHE A 338 1.58 13.50 21.03
C PHE A 338 0.34 13.43 21.95
N ALA A 339 -0.53 12.48 21.79
CA ALA A 339 -1.60 12.20 22.76
C ALA A 339 -1.02 11.96 24.16
N ALA A 340 0.16 11.36 24.26
CA ALA A 340 0.90 11.17 25.50
C ALA A 340 1.31 12.49 26.18
N MET A 341 1.38 13.60 25.41
CA MET A 341 1.67 14.96 25.90
C MET A 341 0.43 15.85 25.96
N GLY A 342 -0.78 15.28 25.82
CA GLY A 342 -2.04 16.01 25.85
C GLY A 342 -2.44 16.68 24.53
N VAL A 343 -1.81 16.31 23.40
CA VAL A 343 -2.17 16.81 22.07
C VAL A 343 -2.66 15.63 21.19
N PRO A 344 -3.86 15.09 21.46
CA PRO A 344 -4.39 13.96 20.71
C PRO A 344 -4.60 14.32 19.23
N GLY A 345 -4.30 13.37 18.35
CA GLY A 345 -4.41 13.55 16.91
C GLY A 345 -3.14 14.07 16.22
N LEU A 346 -2.15 14.61 16.97
CA LEU A 346 -0.85 14.97 16.42
C LEU A 346 0.09 13.76 16.46
N THR A 347 0.70 13.46 15.33
CA THR A 347 1.71 12.39 15.20
C THR A 347 2.89 12.85 14.38
N THR A 348 4.05 12.30 14.62
CA THR A 348 5.23 12.49 13.76
C THR A 348 5.93 11.17 13.51
N THR A 349 6.54 11.06 12.34
CA THR A 349 7.46 9.97 11.96
C THR A 349 8.74 10.61 11.41
N VAL A 350 9.88 10.16 11.92
CA VAL A 350 11.19 10.42 11.34
C VAL A 350 11.81 9.08 10.99
N ARG A 351 12.29 8.95 9.75
CA ARG A 351 12.86 7.71 9.24
C ARG A 351 14.11 8.00 8.42
N TYR A 352 15.09 7.16 8.56
CA TYR A 352 16.29 7.16 7.75
C TYR A 352 16.57 5.73 7.27
N ILE A 353 16.80 5.59 5.98
CA ILE A 353 17.16 4.32 5.35
C ILE A 353 18.41 4.53 4.52
N THR A 354 19.29 3.55 4.54
CA THR A 354 20.44 3.47 3.65
C THR A 354 20.55 2.08 3.06
N GLY A 355 20.81 2.01 1.75
CA GLY A 355 21.05 0.79 0.99
C GLY A 355 22.39 0.86 0.30
N ASP A 356 23.05 -0.27 0.17
CA ASP A 356 24.29 -0.46 -0.56
C ASP A 356 24.29 -1.79 -1.32
N ASN A 357 25.43 -2.11 -1.96
CA ASN A 357 25.63 -3.35 -2.67
C ASN A 357 24.73 -3.55 -3.90
N VAL A 358 24.07 -2.48 -4.40
CA VAL A 358 23.21 -2.58 -5.59
C VAL A 358 24.05 -2.94 -6.82
N ASN A 359 23.72 -4.05 -7.46
CA ASN A 359 24.26 -4.41 -8.76
C ASN A 359 23.62 -3.54 -9.84
N THR A 360 24.29 -2.46 -10.24
CA THR A 360 23.79 -1.52 -11.25
C THR A 360 23.85 -2.06 -12.68
N GLY A 361 24.56 -3.17 -12.91
CA GLY A 361 24.90 -3.66 -14.26
C GLY A 361 25.90 -2.78 -15.03
N ALA A 362 26.34 -1.67 -14.43
CA ALA A 362 27.24 -0.69 -15.06
C ALA A 362 28.69 -0.79 -14.56
N GLY A 363 29.02 -1.82 -13.77
CA GLY A 363 30.38 -2.09 -13.30
C GLY A 363 30.78 -1.31 -12.05
N PHE A 364 29.83 -0.69 -11.36
CA PHE A 364 30.04 -0.05 -10.07
C PHE A 364 28.88 -0.40 -9.09
N GLU A 365 29.15 -0.31 -7.80
CA GLU A 365 28.19 -0.54 -6.74
C GLU A 365 27.28 0.65 -6.56
N GLY A 366 25.96 0.41 -6.64
CA GLY A 366 24.95 1.41 -6.35
C GLY A 366 24.72 1.57 -4.86
N LYS A 367 24.42 2.81 -4.43
CA LYS A 367 24.11 3.19 -3.05
C LYS A 367 22.96 4.17 -3.02
N ASP A 368 22.01 3.90 -2.11
CA ASP A 368 20.83 4.71 -1.90
C ASP A 368 20.69 5.13 -0.44
N ARG A 369 20.08 6.27 -0.22
CA ARG A 369 19.63 6.71 1.10
C ARG A 369 18.36 7.54 0.99
N GLU A 370 17.47 7.39 1.97
CA GLU A 370 16.26 8.20 2.06
C GLU A 370 16.04 8.65 3.51
N ARG A 371 15.66 9.90 3.67
CA ARG A 371 15.20 10.46 4.93
C ARG A 371 13.79 10.98 4.76
N ASP A 372 12.89 10.55 5.63
CA ASP A 372 11.50 10.98 5.68
C ASP A 372 11.17 11.73 6.96
N LEU A 373 10.42 12.80 6.83
CA LEU A 373 9.71 13.47 7.90
C LEU A 373 8.23 13.51 7.54
N ASP A 374 7.39 12.96 8.41
CA ASP A 374 5.92 12.94 8.25
C ASP A 374 5.30 13.53 9.52
N ILE A 375 4.46 14.55 9.37
CA ILE A 375 3.72 15.17 10.48
C ILE A 375 2.24 15.12 10.10
N GLY A 376 1.43 14.50 10.96
CA GLY A 376 0.00 14.37 10.76
C GLY A 376 -0.77 14.97 11.94
N TYR A 377 -1.89 15.66 11.64
CA TYR A 377 -2.83 16.11 12.66
C TYR A 377 -4.26 15.78 12.22
N ALA A 378 -5.00 15.12 13.11
CA ALA A 378 -6.44 14.89 12.95
C ALA A 378 -7.19 15.73 13.97
N PHE A 379 -8.04 16.65 13.50
CA PHE A 379 -8.85 17.50 14.38
C PHE A 379 -9.84 16.66 15.18
N GLN A 380 -9.78 16.77 16.53
CA GLN A 380 -10.54 15.92 17.44
C GLN A 380 -11.92 16.47 17.76
N SER A 381 -12.15 17.77 17.59
CA SER A 381 -13.38 18.44 17.99
C SER A 381 -13.63 19.72 17.18
N GLY A 382 -14.80 20.37 17.41
CA GLY A 382 -15.21 21.57 16.71
C GLY A 382 -15.71 21.29 15.28
N PHE A 383 -15.87 22.34 14.47
CA PHE A 383 -16.38 22.22 13.10
C PHE A 383 -15.41 21.53 12.13
N LEU A 384 -14.12 21.43 12.47
CA LEU A 384 -13.10 20.70 11.72
C LEU A 384 -12.92 19.25 12.20
N SER A 385 -13.72 18.78 13.17
CA SER A 385 -13.59 17.41 13.69
C SER A 385 -13.59 16.38 12.56
N GLY A 386 -12.57 15.52 12.51
CA GLY A 386 -12.37 14.52 11.46
C GLY A 386 -11.56 15.00 10.26
N LEU A 387 -11.27 16.31 10.12
CA LEU A 387 -10.30 16.79 9.14
C LEU A 387 -8.90 16.33 9.52
N GLY A 388 -8.24 15.63 8.60
CA GLY A 388 -6.83 15.25 8.68
C GLY A 388 -5.98 16.18 7.84
N VAL A 389 -4.84 16.60 8.38
CA VAL A 389 -3.78 17.36 7.69
C VAL A 389 -2.49 16.58 7.81
N ARG A 390 -1.79 16.34 6.71
CA ARG A 390 -0.50 15.65 6.71
C ARG A 390 0.50 16.42 5.85
N VAL A 391 1.68 16.64 6.40
CA VAL A 391 2.83 17.19 5.68
C VAL A 391 3.91 16.12 5.65
N ARG A 392 4.46 15.84 4.48
CA ARG A 392 5.56 14.92 4.28
C ARG A 392 6.69 15.60 3.53
N ASN A 393 7.91 15.46 4.04
CA ASN A 393 9.14 15.84 3.36
C ASN A 393 10.01 14.60 3.20
N VAL A 394 10.50 14.36 1.99
CA VAL A 394 11.42 13.27 1.66
C VAL A 394 12.67 13.85 1.03
N MET A 395 13.80 13.32 1.42
CA MET A 395 15.10 13.57 0.79
C MET A 395 15.71 12.21 0.41
N ALA A 396 15.80 11.91 -0.88
CA ALA A 396 16.37 10.67 -1.40
C ALA A 396 17.60 10.98 -2.24
N ARG A 397 18.68 10.23 -2.06
CA ARG A 397 19.99 10.42 -2.68
C ARG A 397 20.52 9.08 -3.20
N SER A 398 21.12 9.09 -4.39
CA SER A 398 21.62 7.91 -5.05
C SER A 398 22.88 8.23 -5.87
N ASN A 399 23.75 7.24 -6.06
CA ASN A 399 24.88 7.38 -6.96
C ASN A 399 24.63 6.78 -8.36
N TYR A 400 23.42 6.24 -8.63
CA TYR A 400 23.07 5.60 -9.90
C TYR A 400 21.71 6.02 -10.48
N ARG A 401 20.92 6.78 -9.74
CA ARG A 401 19.65 7.38 -10.16
C ARG A 401 19.56 8.83 -9.66
N SER A 402 18.60 9.60 -10.20
CA SER A 402 18.45 11.01 -9.82
C SER A 402 18.17 11.17 -8.33
N ASP A 403 18.79 12.18 -7.76
CA ASP A 403 18.46 12.65 -6.42
C ASP A 403 17.06 13.29 -6.40
N ILE A 404 16.33 13.13 -5.31
CA ILE A 404 14.94 13.58 -5.19
C ILE A 404 14.74 14.32 -3.87
N ASP A 405 14.17 15.54 -3.96
CA ASP A 405 13.59 16.26 -2.83
C ASP A 405 12.08 16.37 -3.05
N GLU A 406 11.29 15.90 -2.07
CA GLU A 406 9.86 15.75 -2.24
C GLU A 406 9.09 16.38 -1.08
N ASN A 407 8.01 17.11 -1.40
CA ASN A 407 7.10 17.68 -0.44
C ASN A 407 5.66 17.31 -0.80
N ARG A 408 4.90 16.86 0.19
CA ARG A 408 3.48 16.55 0.04
C ARG A 408 2.68 17.26 1.13
N LEU A 409 1.57 17.90 0.73
CA LEU A 409 0.54 18.38 1.64
C LEU A 409 -0.76 17.66 1.31
N ILE A 410 -1.33 17.00 2.30
CA ILE A 410 -2.54 16.18 2.14
C ILE A 410 -3.56 16.64 3.15
N LEU A 411 -4.73 17.05 2.66
CA LEU A 411 -5.91 17.31 3.49
C LEU A 411 -6.93 16.21 3.18
N SER A 412 -7.52 15.62 4.21
CA SER A 412 -8.54 14.59 4.01
C SER A 412 -9.67 14.72 5.02
N TYR A 413 -10.90 14.55 4.52
CA TYR A 413 -12.09 14.51 5.36
C TYR A 413 -13.02 13.40 4.88
N THR A 414 -13.60 12.65 5.80
CA THR A 414 -14.53 11.55 5.47
C THR A 414 -15.87 11.79 6.12
N TRP A 415 -16.90 11.95 5.30
CA TRP A 415 -18.28 11.93 5.74
C TRP A 415 -18.78 10.50 5.84
N LYS A 416 -19.46 10.17 6.92
CA LYS A 416 -20.29 8.98 7.01
C LYS A 416 -21.67 9.36 6.49
N LEU A 417 -22.11 8.68 5.44
CA LEU A 417 -23.40 8.94 4.79
C LEU A 417 -24.49 7.98 5.31
N LEU A 418 -24.05 6.76 5.69
CA LEU A 418 -24.84 5.70 6.33
C LEU A 418 -24.04 5.06 7.47
#